data_097f2cd62aa354654558286dbb1d3f67
#
_entry.id   097f2cd62aa354654558286dbb1d3f67
#
_cell.length_a   1.000
_cell.length_b   1.000
_cell.length_c   1.000
_cell.angle_alpha   90.00
_cell.angle_beta   90.00
_cell.angle_gamma   90.00
#
_symmetry.space_group_name_H-M   'P 1'
#
loop_
_entity.id
_entity.type
_entity.pdbx_description
1 polymer ?
#
loop_
_entity_poly.entity_id
_entity_poly.type
_entity_poly.pdbx_seq_one_letter_code
_entity_poly.pdbx_strand_id
1 'polypeptide(L)'
;MEKIPRREVAPVKKVLAVAGLCIILVLIVLVTWSTVSFNRYSPADPVVEPDARSIVYFLNSYEESRNSFREKANSLKNSVTGWSLTSVPVPSVKDSGLTVDLLYLPAQNAKKRLLILSSGVHGVEGYTGSALQRMFLDEFAGREFLADTGVLIIHAMNPFGFKNLRRVTENNVDLNRNCSADPKLYSSRNEGY
;
A
#
# COMPACT_ATOMS: atom_id res chain seq x y z
N MET A 1 72.84 -1.13 -42.82
CA MET A 1 71.62 -1.88 -42.51
C MET A 1 71.34 -1.77 -41.00
N GLU A 2 70.49 -0.86 -40.62
CA GLU A 2 70.16 -0.60 -39.21
C GLU A 2 69.13 -1.65 -38.76
N LYS A 3 69.47 -2.43 -37.68
CA LYS A 3 68.55 -3.46 -37.11
C LYS A 3 67.43 -2.76 -36.38
N ILE A 4 66.22 -2.87 -36.94
CA ILE A 4 64.98 -2.45 -36.28
C ILE A 4 64.81 -3.29 -35.00
N PRO A 5 64.66 -2.70 -33.81
CA PRO A 5 64.48 -3.44 -32.58
C PRO A 5 63.10 -4.16 -32.59
N ARG A 6 63.10 -5.49 -32.36
CA ARG A 6 61.87 -6.26 -32.20
C ARG A 6 61.17 -5.83 -30.89
N ARG A 7 59.97 -5.25 -31.00
CA ARG A 7 59.12 -5.06 -29.84
C ARG A 7 58.79 -6.40 -29.24
N GLU A 8 59.26 -6.65 -28.04
CA GLU A 8 58.81 -7.81 -27.26
C GLU A 8 57.33 -7.65 -26.93
N VAL A 9 56.49 -8.52 -27.50
CA VAL A 9 55.07 -8.60 -27.16
C VAL A 9 54.98 -9.39 -25.86
N ALA A 10 54.49 -8.75 -24.80
CA ALA A 10 54.27 -9.44 -23.53
C ALA A 10 53.38 -10.67 -23.74
N PRO A 11 53.76 -11.84 -23.16
CA PRO A 11 52.98 -13.07 -23.37
C PRO A 11 51.54 -12.88 -22.95
N VAL A 12 50.61 -13.22 -23.83
CA VAL A 12 49.12 -13.03 -23.67
C VAL A 12 48.63 -13.47 -22.28
N LYS A 13 49.19 -14.52 -21.73
CA LYS A 13 48.86 -15.01 -20.36
C LYS A 13 49.16 -13.97 -19.27
N LYS A 14 50.25 -13.20 -19.37
CA LYS A 14 50.57 -12.15 -18.40
C LYS A 14 49.61 -10.97 -18.53
N VAL A 15 49.21 -10.61 -19.74
CA VAL A 15 48.24 -9.52 -19.99
C VAL A 15 46.87 -9.92 -19.43
N LEU A 16 46.41 -11.13 -19.68
CA LEU A 16 45.15 -11.65 -19.12
C LEU A 16 45.16 -11.73 -17.59
N ALA A 17 46.29 -12.16 -17.00
CA ALA A 17 46.42 -12.21 -15.54
C ALA A 17 46.37 -10.80 -14.91
N VAL A 18 47.04 -9.83 -15.51
CA VAL A 18 46.99 -8.41 -15.05
C VAL A 18 45.59 -7.85 -15.21
N ALA A 19 44.93 -8.08 -16.35
CA ALA A 19 43.54 -7.63 -16.56
C ALA A 19 42.59 -8.26 -15.55
N GLY A 20 42.71 -9.56 -15.26
CA GLY A 20 41.92 -10.24 -14.23
C GLY A 20 42.12 -9.63 -12.82
N LEU A 21 43.40 -9.37 -12.47
CA LEU A 21 43.72 -8.73 -11.19
C LEU A 21 43.11 -7.32 -11.08
N CYS A 22 43.19 -6.53 -12.16
CA CYS A 22 42.55 -5.19 -12.19
C CYS A 22 41.03 -5.25 -12.02
N ILE A 23 40.37 -6.21 -12.66
CA ILE A 23 38.90 -6.38 -12.50
C ILE A 23 38.56 -6.75 -11.05
N ILE A 24 39.33 -7.67 -10.44
CA ILE A 24 39.11 -8.05 -9.03
C ILE A 24 39.29 -6.83 -8.10
N LEU A 25 40.34 -6.04 -8.31
CA LEU A 25 40.55 -4.82 -7.51
C LEU A 25 39.42 -3.81 -7.66
N VAL A 26 38.93 -3.60 -8.88
CA VAL A 26 37.78 -2.70 -9.11
C VAL A 26 36.52 -3.22 -8.39
N LEU A 27 36.27 -4.55 -8.46
CA LEU A 27 35.14 -5.13 -7.74
C LEU A 27 35.25 -4.97 -6.22
N ILE A 28 36.47 -5.20 -5.67
CA ILE A 28 36.71 -4.98 -4.24
C ILE A 28 36.42 -3.50 -3.85
N VAL A 29 36.93 -2.56 -4.64
CA VAL A 29 36.67 -1.12 -4.38
C VAL A 29 35.19 -0.80 -4.44
N LEU A 30 34.48 -1.28 -5.45
CA LEU A 30 33.02 -1.06 -5.59
C LEU A 30 32.24 -1.66 -4.43
N VAL A 31 32.53 -2.89 -4.04
CA VAL A 31 31.87 -3.55 -2.89
C VAL A 31 32.17 -2.80 -1.60
N THR A 32 33.44 -2.44 -1.37
CA THR A 32 33.83 -1.71 -0.17
C THR A 32 33.16 -0.35 -0.09
N TRP A 33 33.12 0.37 -1.21
CA TRP A 33 32.43 1.68 -1.26
C TRP A 33 30.93 1.53 -1.02
N SER A 34 30.31 0.56 -1.69
CA SER A 34 28.87 0.29 -1.48
C SER A 34 28.57 -0.01 -0.01
N THR A 35 29.36 -0.86 0.62
CA THR A 35 29.19 -1.22 2.04
C THR A 35 29.40 -0.03 2.96
N VAL A 36 30.47 0.76 2.72
CA VAL A 36 30.73 1.96 3.53
C VAL A 36 29.65 3.02 3.34
N SER A 37 29.20 3.22 2.10
CA SER A 37 28.11 4.18 1.80
C SER A 37 26.81 3.76 2.45
N PHE A 38 26.48 2.46 2.39
CA PHE A 38 25.28 1.92 3.05
C PHE A 38 25.35 2.07 4.57
N ASN A 39 26.49 1.73 5.19
CA ASN A 39 26.66 1.86 6.64
C ASN A 39 26.73 3.31 7.14
N ARG A 40 27.06 4.26 6.25
CA ARG A 40 27.03 5.70 6.54
C ARG A 40 25.67 6.33 6.25
N TYR A 41 24.76 5.59 5.61
CA TYR A 41 23.41 6.10 5.38
C TYR A 41 22.71 6.21 6.72
N SER A 42 22.50 7.44 7.15
CA SER A 42 21.62 7.78 8.25
C SER A 42 20.36 8.39 7.66
N PRO A 43 19.16 7.92 8.00
CA PRO A 43 17.94 8.59 7.60
C PRO A 43 18.05 10.07 7.97
N ALA A 44 17.75 10.96 7.02
CA ALA A 44 17.88 12.40 7.22
C ALA A 44 16.94 12.94 8.30
N ASP A 45 15.84 12.22 8.54
CA ASP A 45 14.85 12.61 9.52
C ASP A 45 14.97 11.77 10.80
N PRO A 46 14.92 12.40 11.97
CA PRO A 46 14.77 11.67 13.22
C PRO A 46 13.48 10.84 13.11
N VAL A 47 13.50 9.63 13.67
CA VAL A 47 12.27 8.85 13.86
C VAL A 47 11.34 9.73 14.68
N VAL A 48 10.32 10.26 14.02
CA VAL A 48 9.28 11.03 14.71
C VAL A 48 8.54 10.03 15.58
N GLU A 49 8.63 10.19 16.89
CA GLU A 49 7.84 9.38 17.81
C GLU A 49 6.36 9.51 17.44
N PRO A 50 5.64 8.40 17.27
CA PRO A 50 4.25 8.46 16.91
C PRO A 50 3.48 9.30 17.93
N ASP A 51 2.68 10.26 17.45
CA ASP A 51 1.78 10.99 18.33
C ASP A 51 0.83 9.97 19.01
N ALA A 52 0.83 9.96 20.34
CA ALA A 52 -0.03 9.07 21.12
C ALA A 52 -1.51 9.15 20.70
N ARG A 53 -1.96 10.30 20.19
CA ARG A 53 -3.30 10.50 19.65
C ARG A 53 -3.53 9.73 18.37
N SER A 54 -2.52 9.50 17.55
CA SER A 54 -2.68 8.76 16.28
C SER A 54 -2.69 7.24 16.48
N ILE A 55 -1.98 6.74 17.50
CA ILE A 55 -1.88 5.30 17.78
C ILE A 55 -3.25 4.69 18.11
N VAL A 56 -4.14 5.43 18.76
CA VAL A 56 -5.48 4.94 19.16
C VAL A 56 -6.37 4.53 17.97
N TYR A 57 -6.03 4.99 16.76
CA TYR A 57 -6.75 4.61 15.55
C TYR A 57 -6.32 3.25 14.99
N PHE A 58 -5.14 2.74 15.36
CA PHE A 58 -4.68 1.44 14.92
C PHE A 58 -5.25 0.35 15.83
N LEU A 59 -5.84 -0.67 15.21
CA LEU A 59 -6.43 -1.82 15.90
C LEU A 59 -5.71 -3.10 15.46
N ASN A 60 -5.86 -4.17 16.27
CA ASN A 60 -5.02 -5.36 16.14
C ASN A 60 -5.58 -6.41 15.18
N SER A 61 -6.84 -6.28 14.77
CA SER A 61 -7.49 -7.26 13.88
C SER A 61 -8.45 -6.60 12.88
N TYR A 62 -8.77 -7.34 11.81
CA TYR A 62 -9.79 -6.95 10.87
C TYR A 62 -11.16 -6.78 11.57
N GLU A 63 -11.51 -7.71 12.44
CA GLU A 63 -12.79 -7.70 13.17
C GLU A 63 -12.93 -6.46 14.05
N GLU A 64 -11.89 -6.11 14.81
CA GLU A 64 -11.88 -4.90 15.61
C GLU A 64 -11.98 -3.65 14.74
N SER A 65 -11.20 -3.59 13.67
CA SER A 65 -11.20 -2.48 12.72
C SER A 65 -12.57 -2.27 12.08
N ARG A 66 -13.20 -3.35 11.61
CA ARG A 66 -14.55 -3.35 11.04
C ARG A 66 -15.62 -2.92 12.05
N ASN A 67 -15.59 -3.50 13.24
CA ASN A 67 -16.58 -3.20 14.26
C ASN A 67 -16.49 -1.74 14.70
N SER A 68 -15.29 -1.26 14.96
CA SER A 68 -15.05 0.13 15.31
C SER A 68 -15.45 1.10 14.19
N PHE A 69 -15.19 0.76 12.91
CA PHE A 69 -15.67 1.53 11.79
C PHE A 69 -17.21 1.63 11.77
N ARG A 70 -17.90 0.49 11.98
CA ARG A 70 -19.37 0.45 12.03
C ARG A 70 -19.95 1.24 13.20
N GLU A 71 -19.35 1.13 14.38
CA GLU A 71 -19.76 1.90 15.56
C GLU A 71 -19.64 3.40 15.29
N LYS A 72 -18.51 3.82 14.72
CA LYS A 72 -18.29 5.21 14.35
C LYS A 72 -19.24 5.69 13.27
N ALA A 73 -19.48 4.88 12.23
CA ALA A 73 -20.45 5.18 11.20
C ALA A 73 -21.87 5.35 11.78
N ASN A 74 -22.27 4.44 12.68
CA ASN A 74 -23.59 4.49 13.34
C ASN A 74 -23.76 5.72 14.26
N SER A 75 -22.70 6.22 14.89
CA SER A 75 -22.77 7.42 15.71
C SER A 75 -23.17 8.67 14.91
N LEU A 76 -22.92 8.68 13.62
CA LEU A 76 -23.28 9.78 12.72
C LEU A 76 -24.72 9.74 12.21
N LYS A 77 -25.45 8.66 12.45
CA LYS A 77 -26.79 8.41 11.91
C LYS A 77 -27.79 9.54 12.20
N ASN A 78 -27.73 10.08 13.39
CA ASN A 78 -28.68 11.13 13.82
C ASN A 78 -28.22 12.55 13.49
N SER A 79 -26.97 12.72 13.07
CA SER A 79 -26.36 14.04 12.78
C SER A 79 -26.23 14.36 11.30
N VAL A 80 -26.33 13.34 10.41
CA VAL A 80 -26.17 13.49 8.96
C VAL A 80 -27.44 13.02 8.24
N THR A 81 -28.16 13.93 7.64
CA THR A 81 -29.37 13.61 6.87
C THR A 81 -29.01 12.80 5.62
N GLY A 82 -29.72 11.69 5.39
CA GLY A 82 -29.45 10.81 4.26
C GLY A 82 -28.24 9.88 4.45
N TRP A 83 -27.75 9.77 5.70
CA TRP A 83 -26.73 8.78 6.09
C TRP A 83 -27.13 7.37 5.67
N SER A 84 -26.18 6.59 5.19
CA SER A 84 -26.40 5.16 4.95
C SER A 84 -25.13 4.36 5.20
N LEU A 85 -25.28 3.17 5.79
CA LEU A 85 -24.26 2.17 5.99
C LEU A 85 -24.74 0.85 5.38
N THR A 86 -24.02 0.34 4.41
CA THR A 86 -24.31 -0.93 3.71
C THR A 86 -23.13 -1.88 3.88
N SER A 87 -23.42 -3.12 4.20
CA SER A 87 -22.41 -4.19 4.30
C SER A 87 -22.63 -5.19 3.17
N VAL A 88 -21.65 -5.35 2.30
CA VAL A 88 -21.66 -6.31 1.20
C VAL A 88 -20.88 -7.55 1.63
N PRO A 89 -21.51 -8.73 1.75
CA PRO A 89 -20.81 -9.95 2.09
C PRO A 89 -19.80 -10.34 1.02
N VAL A 90 -18.63 -10.81 1.47
CA VAL A 90 -17.59 -11.36 0.59
C VAL A 90 -17.51 -12.86 0.84
N PRO A 91 -17.86 -13.69 -0.14
CA PRO A 91 -17.76 -15.14 0.00
C PRO A 91 -16.31 -15.59 0.24
N SER A 92 -16.12 -16.53 1.15
CA SER A 92 -14.82 -17.16 1.42
C SER A 92 -15.04 -18.61 1.85
N VAL A 93 -14.14 -19.48 1.44
CA VAL A 93 -14.13 -20.89 1.88
C VAL A 93 -13.50 -21.02 3.26
N LYS A 94 -12.52 -20.16 3.55
CA LYS A 94 -11.72 -20.23 4.79
C LYS A 94 -12.31 -19.41 5.94
N ASP A 95 -12.97 -18.30 5.62
CA ASP A 95 -13.41 -17.32 6.60
C ASP A 95 -14.89 -17.01 6.47
N SER A 96 -15.56 -16.88 7.59
CA SER A 96 -16.94 -16.41 7.66
C SER A 96 -17.01 -14.94 8.03
N GLY A 97 -18.11 -14.29 7.63
CA GLY A 97 -18.43 -12.93 8.07
C GLY A 97 -17.55 -11.82 7.45
N LEU A 98 -16.87 -12.10 6.34
CA LEU A 98 -16.14 -11.07 5.61
C LEU A 98 -17.10 -10.13 4.89
N THR A 99 -16.86 -8.81 5.00
CA THR A 99 -17.70 -7.79 4.36
C THR A 99 -16.85 -6.64 3.82
N VAL A 100 -17.35 -6.02 2.76
CA VAL A 100 -16.98 -4.65 2.37
C VAL A 100 -18.07 -3.74 2.90
N ASP A 101 -17.72 -2.81 3.75
CA ASP A 101 -18.67 -1.87 4.36
C ASP A 101 -18.59 -0.51 3.68
N LEU A 102 -19.74 0.03 3.30
CA LEU A 102 -19.90 1.25 2.54
C LEU A 102 -20.65 2.27 3.40
N LEU A 103 -19.96 3.31 3.85
CA LEU A 103 -20.58 4.44 4.54
C LEU A 103 -20.73 5.61 3.56
N TYR A 104 -21.96 6.05 3.34
CA TYR A 104 -22.22 7.26 2.58
C TYR A 104 -22.78 8.39 3.47
N LEU A 105 -22.10 9.52 3.44
CA LEU A 105 -22.45 10.74 4.09
C LEU A 105 -22.72 11.78 2.98
N PRO A 106 -23.98 12.07 2.64
CA PRO A 106 -24.28 13.06 1.59
C PRO A 106 -23.92 14.47 2.01
N ALA A 107 -23.63 15.33 1.02
CA ALA A 107 -23.52 16.75 1.25
C ALA A 107 -24.86 17.30 1.79
N GLN A 108 -24.79 18.13 2.84
CA GLN A 108 -25.96 18.57 3.59
C GLN A 108 -26.66 19.79 2.98
N ASN A 109 -25.93 20.64 2.24
CA ASN A 109 -26.47 21.85 1.61
C ASN A 109 -26.40 21.74 0.07
N ALA A 110 -25.26 22.07 -0.53
CA ALA A 110 -25.07 22.05 -1.97
C ALA A 110 -24.22 20.83 -2.37
N LYS A 111 -24.76 19.97 -3.23
CA LYS A 111 -24.04 18.76 -3.72
C LYS A 111 -23.04 19.15 -4.80
N LYS A 112 -21.86 19.59 -4.43
CA LYS A 112 -20.81 20.04 -5.36
C LYS A 112 -19.71 19.02 -5.57
N ARG A 113 -19.36 18.27 -4.53
CA ARG A 113 -18.19 17.38 -4.54
C ARG A 113 -18.52 16.04 -3.90
N LEU A 114 -17.76 15.02 -4.27
CA LEU A 114 -17.77 13.70 -3.64
C LEU A 114 -16.34 13.32 -3.33
N LEU A 115 -16.03 13.08 -2.07
CA LEU A 115 -14.79 12.45 -1.63
C LEU A 115 -15.03 10.95 -1.49
N ILE A 116 -14.16 10.14 -2.11
CA ILE A 116 -14.18 8.68 -1.95
C ILE A 116 -12.90 8.26 -1.22
N LEU A 117 -13.07 7.59 -0.08
CA LEU A 117 -11.99 7.06 0.74
C LEU A 117 -12.08 5.53 0.76
N SER A 118 -11.23 4.85 0.01
CA SER A 118 -11.15 3.39 0.02
C SER A 118 -9.94 2.90 0.83
N SER A 119 -10.08 1.76 1.51
CA SER A 119 -9.01 1.11 2.27
C SER A 119 -8.92 -0.37 1.98
N GLY A 120 -7.76 -0.96 2.28
CA GLY A 120 -7.58 -2.40 2.26
C GLY A 120 -7.72 -3.05 0.88
N VAL A 121 -7.27 -2.40 -0.19
CA VAL A 121 -7.12 -3.03 -1.51
C VAL A 121 -6.08 -4.15 -1.41
N HIS A 122 -4.92 -3.85 -0.83
CA HIS A 122 -4.02 -4.87 -0.29
C HIS A 122 -4.31 -5.02 1.21
N GLY A 123 -4.41 -6.26 1.67
CA GLY A 123 -4.93 -6.52 3.01
C GLY A 123 -4.08 -5.95 4.14
N VAL A 124 -2.76 -6.10 4.09
CA VAL A 124 -1.85 -5.59 5.14
C VAL A 124 -1.96 -4.07 5.29
N GLU A 125 -2.11 -3.35 4.18
CA GLU A 125 -2.30 -1.90 4.17
C GLU A 125 -3.67 -1.48 4.76
N GLY A 126 -4.58 -2.45 4.91
CA GLY A 126 -5.90 -2.25 5.49
C GLY A 126 -5.87 -1.67 6.90
N TYR A 127 -4.87 -2.02 7.70
CA TYR A 127 -4.70 -1.48 9.06
C TYR A 127 -4.49 0.04 9.05
N THR A 128 -3.58 0.51 8.21
CA THR A 128 -3.32 1.95 8.04
C THR A 128 -4.54 2.65 7.41
N GLY A 129 -5.10 2.06 6.36
CA GLY A 129 -6.28 2.62 5.70
C GLY A 129 -7.49 2.73 6.63
N SER A 130 -7.75 1.70 7.45
CA SER A 130 -8.80 1.72 8.46
C SER A 130 -8.56 2.78 9.53
N ALA A 131 -7.32 2.89 10.02
CA ALA A 131 -6.95 3.93 11.00
C ALA A 131 -7.21 5.33 10.46
N LEU A 132 -6.80 5.62 9.22
CA LEU A 132 -7.04 6.90 8.56
C LEU A 132 -8.52 7.18 8.33
N GLN A 133 -9.33 6.18 7.97
CA GLN A 133 -10.78 6.34 7.82
C GLN A 133 -11.45 6.67 9.16
N ARG A 134 -11.04 6.02 10.25
CA ARG A 134 -11.53 6.30 11.60
C ARG A 134 -11.17 7.71 12.05
N MET A 135 -9.90 8.09 11.87
CA MET A 135 -9.43 9.44 12.17
C MET A 135 -10.22 10.49 11.36
N PHE A 136 -10.45 10.23 10.07
CA PHE A 136 -11.26 11.12 9.24
C PHE A 136 -12.68 11.29 9.80
N LEU A 137 -13.32 10.21 10.23
CA LEU A 137 -14.67 10.28 10.81
C LEU A 137 -14.71 11.06 12.13
N ASP A 138 -13.63 10.99 12.91
CA ASP A 138 -13.56 11.72 14.18
C ASP A 138 -13.27 13.21 14.01
N GLU A 139 -12.37 13.55 13.12
CA GLU A 139 -11.82 14.90 13.06
C GLU A 139 -12.40 15.74 11.93
N PHE A 140 -12.82 15.11 10.82
CA PHE A 140 -13.20 15.81 9.60
C PHE A 140 -14.66 15.62 9.15
N ALA A 141 -15.35 14.57 9.60
CA ALA A 141 -16.73 14.31 9.18
C ALA A 141 -17.76 15.26 9.87
N GLY A 142 -17.34 16.48 10.19
CA GLY A 142 -18.18 17.50 10.77
C GLY A 142 -19.09 18.21 9.76
N ARG A 143 -20.03 19.01 10.28
CA ARG A 143 -21.03 19.74 9.46
C ARG A 143 -20.41 20.67 8.43
N GLU A 144 -19.30 21.31 8.75
CA GLU A 144 -18.63 22.26 7.84
C GLU A 144 -18.08 21.54 6.62
N PHE A 145 -17.41 20.40 6.81
CA PHE A 145 -16.90 19.59 5.70
C PHE A 145 -18.02 19.05 4.81
N LEU A 146 -19.11 18.57 5.42
CA LEU A 146 -20.25 18.00 4.71
C LEU A 146 -21.19 19.06 4.12
N ALA A 147 -20.93 20.34 4.28
CA ALA A 147 -21.82 21.39 3.75
C ALA A 147 -22.00 21.25 2.23
N ASP A 148 -20.93 21.05 1.48
CA ASP A 148 -20.98 20.94 0.00
C ASP A 148 -20.29 19.67 -0.55
N THR A 149 -19.72 18.85 0.32
CA THR A 149 -18.96 17.66 -0.05
C THR A 149 -19.60 16.41 0.55
N GLY A 150 -20.07 15.50 -0.30
CA GLY A 150 -20.45 14.15 0.13
C GLY A 150 -19.20 13.29 0.34
N VAL A 151 -19.31 12.28 1.20
CA VAL A 151 -18.23 11.33 1.49
C VAL A 151 -18.73 9.91 1.32
N LEU A 152 -18.02 9.11 0.53
CA LEU A 152 -18.19 7.67 0.44
C LEU A 152 -16.94 7.00 1.00
N ILE A 153 -17.09 6.25 2.10
CA ILE A 153 -16.01 5.47 2.68
C ILE A 153 -16.25 3.99 2.38
N ILE A 154 -15.22 3.31 1.87
CA ILE A 154 -15.23 1.88 1.54
C ILE A 154 -14.22 1.17 2.44
N HIS A 155 -14.72 0.41 3.39
CA HIS A 155 -13.96 -0.34 4.38
C HIS A 155 -14.32 -1.83 4.30
N ALA A 156 -13.46 -2.75 4.03
CA ALA A 156 -12.19 -2.77 3.35
C ALA A 156 -12.38 -3.55 2.04
N MET A 157 -11.72 -3.13 0.95
CA MET A 157 -11.95 -3.71 -0.38
C MET A 157 -11.54 -5.18 -0.49
N ASN A 158 -10.53 -5.61 0.24
CA ASN A 158 -10.07 -6.99 0.36
C ASN A 158 -10.13 -7.46 1.83
N PRO A 159 -11.31 -7.79 2.35
CA PRO A 159 -11.45 -8.17 3.75
C PRO A 159 -10.74 -9.49 4.09
N PHE A 160 -10.63 -10.43 3.13
CA PHE A 160 -9.86 -11.66 3.31
C PHE A 160 -8.37 -11.35 3.49
N GLY A 161 -7.79 -10.54 2.62
CA GLY A 161 -6.39 -10.14 2.72
C GLY A 161 -6.12 -9.36 4.00
N PHE A 162 -7.03 -8.47 4.42
CA PHE A 162 -6.91 -7.72 5.66
C PHE A 162 -6.86 -8.67 6.87
N LYS A 163 -7.81 -9.58 6.98
CA LYS A 163 -7.88 -10.55 8.07
C LYS A 163 -6.67 -11.48 8.12
N ASN A 164 -6.20 -11.93 6.96
CA ASN A 164 -5.15 -12.96 6.84
C ASN A 164 -3.75 -12.37 6.55
N LEU A 165 -3.56 -11.06 6.71
CA LEU A 165 -2.30 -10.34 6.47
C LEU A 165 -1.70 -10.64 5.08
N ARG A 166 -2.57 -10.71 4.07
CA ARG A 166 -2.19 -11.02 2.69
C ARG A 166 -2.41 -9.83 1.77
N ARG A 167 -1.53 -9.65 0.81
CA ARG A 167 -1.68 -8.66 -0.26
C ARG A 167 -2.91 -8.95 -1.12
N VAL A 168 -3.11 -10.21 -1.47
CA VAL A 168 -4.09 -10.71 -2.43
C VAL A 168 -5.36 -11.25 -1.76
N THR A 169 -6.40 -11.51 -2.54
CA THR A 169 -7.63 -12.19 -2.10
C THR A 169 -7.37 -13.66 -1.77
N GLU A 170 -8.39 -14.38 -1.32
CA GLU A 170 -8.33 -15.82 -1.08
C GLU A 170 -7.83 -16.61 -2.31
N ASN A 171 -8.26 -16.20 -3.48
CA ASN A 171 -7.92 -16.82 -4.77
C ASN A 171 -6.66 -16.23 -5.42
N ASN A 172 -5.76 -15.62 -4.64
CA ASN A 172 -4.52 -14.99 -5.09
C ASN A 172 -4.69 -13.85 -6.10
N VAL A 173 -5.85 -13.21 -6.17
CA VAL A 173 -6.09 -12.08 -7.06
C VAL A 173 -5.60 -10.78 -6.40
N ASP A 174 -4.69 -10.07 -7.06
CA ASP A 174 -4.32 -8.70 -6.71
C ASP A 174 -5.36 -7.74 -7.31
N LEU A 175 -6.21 -7.16 -6.47
CA LEU A 175 -7.28 -6.25 -6.90
C LEU A 175 -6.72 -5.01 -7.61
N ASN A 176 -5.51 -4.58 -7.26
CA ASN A 176 -4.86 -3.42 -7.89
C ASN A 176 -4.19 -3.77 -9.24
N ARG A 177 -4.18 -5.03 -9.65
CA ARG A 177 -3.71 -5.50 -10.96
C ARG A 177 -4.85 -6.06 -11.81
N ASN A 178 -6.01 -6.29 -11.22
CA ASN A 178 -7.14 -6.94 -11.85
C ASN A 178 -8.34 -5.97 -11.98
N CYS A 179 -8.07 -4.74 -12.35
CA CYS A 179 -9.08 -3.73 -12.65
C CYS A 179 -8.94 -3.25 -14.09
N SER A 180 -10.06 -3.10 -14.78
CA SER A 180 -10.11 -2.58 -16.13
C SER A 180 -11.33 -1.69 -16.32
N ALA A 181 -11.21 -0.68 -17.19
CA ALA A 181 -12.35 0.10 -17.65
C ALA A 181 -13.13 -0.63 -18.79
N ASP A 182 -12.57 -1.69 -19.37
CA ASP A 182 -13.23 -2.49 -20.39
C ASP A 182 -14.04 -3.64 -19.77
N PRO A 183 -15.39 -3.60 -19.83
CA PRO A 183 -16.25 -4.65 -19.27
C PRO A 183 -15.98 -6.05 -19.84
N LYS A 184 -15.44 -6.15 -21.06
CA LYS A 184 -15.11 -7.43 -21.69
C LYS A 184 -13.99 -8.19 -20.95
N LEU A 185 -13.18 -7.48 -20.18
CA LEU A 185 -12.08 -8.05 -19.40
C LEU A 185 -12.51 -8.54 -18.01
N TYR A 186 -13.72 -8.18 -17.53
CA TYR A 186 -14.18 -8.56 -16.18
C TYR A 186 -14.38 -10.08 -16.01
N SER A 187 -14.65 -10.79 -17.09
CA SER A 187 -14.80 -12.24 -17.11
C SER A 187 -13.63 -12.97 -17.79
N SER A 188 -12.57 -12.26 -18.14
CA SER A 188 -11.38 -12.86 -18.75
C SER A 188 -10.66 -13.74 -17.74
N ARG A 189 -10.25 -14.93 -18.16
CA ARG A 189 -9.41 -15.81 -17.35
C ARG A 189 -8.01 -15.22 -17.25
N ASN A 190 -7.52 -15.04 -16.02
CA ASN A 190 -6.13 -14.65 -15.81
C ASN A 190 -5.27 -15.90 -15.72
N GLU A 191 -4.49 -16.18 -16.76
CA GLU A 191 -3.62 -17.37 -16.83
C GLU A 191 -2.34 -17.24 -16.00
N GLY A 192 -2.09 -16.06 -15.42
CA GLY A 192 -0.94 -15.77 -14.57
C GLY A 192 -1.17 -16.05 -13.07
N TYR A 193 -2.38 -16.54 -12.70
CA TYR A 193 -2.71 -16.87 -11.33
C TYR A 193 -3.24 -18.31 -11.22
#